data_a8c66a48f5ce917469dedd9834c31a15
#
_entry.id   a8c66a48f5ce917469dedd9834c31a15
#
_cell.length_a   1.000
_cell.length_b   1.000
_cell.length_c   1.000
_cell.angle_alpha   90.00
_cell.angle_beta   90.00
_cell.angle_gamma   90.00
#
_symmetry.space_group_name_H-M   'P 1'
#
loop_
_entity.id
_entity.type
_entity.pdbx_description
1 polymer ?
#
loop_
_entity_poly.entity_id
_entity_poly.type
_entity_poly.pdbx_seq_one_letter_code
_entity_poly.pdbx_strand_id
1 'polypeptide(L)'
;MNDVEWKPIPKDYNTPINEFSYDGFARPDGSRFILRKRLGLDADRPPAHLPEFSHGRSVSFLPASHKTYPVEQLMGGVSSFKTEILKKYPFSEYFEGYGLYEDTDYTLRLSSIGKLYVNTAAQCEHHHNASGRPNQFNYGKMVVKNGWYVWRVRWPKPSLNAKLKWHAIVWLLTLIRLTNVFTTNESKKALTESLGRIVAWWQLLFVKPK
;
A
#
# COMPACT_ATOMS: atom_id res chain seq x y z
N MET A 1 -13.49 -7.50 -11.36
CA MET A 1 -12.04 -7.14 -11.38
C MET A 1 -11.42 -7.98 -12.47
N ASN A 2 -10.75 -7.41 -13.46
CA ASN A 2 -10.02 -8.24 -14.42
C ASN A 2 -8.87 -8.87 -13.64
N ASP A 3 -8.88 -10.20 -13.52
CA ASP A 3 -7.79 -10.94 -12.91
C ASP A 3 -6.53 -10.64 -13.72
N VAL A 4 -5.56 -10.03 -13.08
CA VAL A 4 -4.29 -9.74 -13.75
C VAL A 4 -3.52 -11.05 -13.87
N GLU A 5 -3.43 -11.53 -15.10
CA GLU A 5 -2.81 -12.81 -15.40
C GLU A 5 -1.29 -12.75 -15.22
N TRP A 6 -0.77 -13.69 -14.43
CA TRP A 6 0.66 -13.93 -14.28
C TRP A 6 1.13 -14.91 -15.35
N LYS A 7 2.23 -14.60 -16.03
CA LYS A 7 2.89 -15.50 -16.98
C LYS A 7 4.22 -16.00 -16.42
N PRO A 8 4.56 -17.28 -16.54
CA PRO A 8 5.90 -17.76 -16.21
C PRO A 8 6.94 -17.13 -17.16
N ILE A 9 8.13 -16.86 -16.63
CA ILE A 9 9.23 -16.24 -17.38
C ILE A 9 10.54 -17.03 -17.19
N PRO A 10 11.47 -17.02 -18.18
CA PRO A 10 12.79 -17.62 -18.03
C PRO A 10 13.64 -16.83 -17.01
N LYS A 11 14.75 -17.46 -16.55
CA LYS A 11 15.64 -16.87 -15.53
C LYS A 11 16.34 -15.59 -16.01
N ASP A 12 16.60 -15.50 -17.30
CA ASP A 12 17.27 -14.38 -17.97
C ASP A 12 16.30 -13.33 -18.51
N TYR A 13 15.04 -13.37 -18.07
CA TYR A 13 14.01 -12.45 -18.54
C TYR A 13 14.33 -11.00 -18.18
N ASN A 14 14.54 -10.18 -19.19
CA ASN A 14 14.67 -8.73 -19.02
C ASN A 14 13.26 -8.10 -18.90
N THR A 15 12.89 -7.73 -17.69
CA THR A 15 11.55 -7.18 -17.40
C THR A 15 11.33 -5.82 -18.08
N PRO A 16 10.38 -5.69 -19.02
CA PRO A 16 10.06 -4.42 -19.65
C PRO A 16 9.50 -3.42 -18.61
N ILE A 17 9.59 -2.11 -18.93
CA ILE A 17 9.13 -1.05 -18.03
C ILE A 17 7.63 -1.15 -17.67
N ASN A 18 6.84 -1.71 -18.59
CA ASN A 18 5.39 -1.89 -18.45
C ASN A 18 5.00 -3.21 -17.79
N GLU A 19 5.97 -3.98 -17.31
CA GLU A 19 5.72 -5.23 -16.58
C GLU A 19 6.38 -5.20 -15.20
N PHE A 20 5.83 -6.00 -14.29
CA PHE A 20 6.43 -6.35 -13.02
C PHE A 20 6.75 -7.84 -12.98
N SER A 21 7.96 -8.21 -12.56
CA SER A 21 8.37 -9.60 -12.42
C SER A 21 8.76 -9.92 -10.98
N TYR A 22 8.40 -11.12 -10.55
CA TYR A 22 8.77 -11.64 -9.25
C TYR A 22 8.71 -13.18 -9.25
N ASP A 23 9.71 -13.83 -8.65
CA ASP A 23 9.79 -15.29 -8.42
C ASP A 23 9.48 -16.14 -9.67
N GLY A 24 10.04 -15.78 -10.84
CA GLY A 24 9.86 -16.53 -12.09
C GLY A 24 8.54 -16.27 -12.81
N PHE A 25 7.82 -15.22 -12.43
CA PHE A 25 6.58 -14.79 -13.06
C PHE A 25 6.62 -13.31 -13.39
N ALA A 26 5.89 -12.91 -14.46
CA ALA A 26 5.67 -11.52 -14.80
C ALA A 26 4.19 -11.24 -15.04
N ARG A 27 3.81 -9.97 -14.87
CA ARG A 27 2.46 -9.45 -15.10
C ARG A 27 2.52 -8.02 -15.63
N PRO A 28 1.49 -7.54 -16.35
CA PRO A 28 1.40 -6.13 -16.70
C PRO A 28 1.35 -5.22 -15.47
N ASP A 29 2.06 -4.10 -15.53
CA ASP A 29 1.99 -3.05 -14.53
C ASP A 29 0.93 -2.00 -14.90
N GLY A 30 0.23 -1.49 -13.89
CA GLY A 30 -0.66 -0.35 -14.08
C GLY A 30 0.10 0.95 -14.35
N SER A 31 -0.53 1.89 -15.03
CA SER A 31 0.06 3.18 -15.45
C SER A 31 0.76 3.93 -14.32
N ARG A 32 0.22 3.90 -13.09
CA ARG A 32 0.83 4.52 -11.91
C ARG A 32 2.21 3.94 -11.56
N PHE A 33 2.42 2.63 -11.74
CA PHE A 33 3.70 1.97 -11.47
C PHE A 33 4.69 2.22 -12.60
N ILE A 34 4.23 2.23 -13.85
CA ILE A 34 5.05 2.59 -15.00
C ILE A 34 5.58 4.03 -14.82
N LEU A 35 4.73 4.96 -14.41
CA LEU A 35 5.13 6.34 -14.15
C LEU A 35 6.12 6.43 -12.97
N ARG A 36 5.89 5.67 -11.88
CA ARG A 36 6.82 5.59 -10.75
C ARG A 36 8.19 5.06 -11.18
N LYS A 37 8.26 4.03 -12.02
CA LYS A 37 9.51 3.51 -12.59
C LYS A 37 10.26 4.60 -13.36
N ARG A 38 9.57 5.31 -14.28
CA ARG A 38 10.16 6.38 -15.07
C ARG A 38 10.73 7.53 -14.23
N LEU A 39 10.14 7.78 -13.07
CA LEU A 39 10.53 8.85 -12.13
C LEU A 39 11.53 8.37 -11.05
N GLY A 40 11.98 7.11 -11.07
CA GLY A 40 12.86 6.56 -10.04
C GLY A 40 12.19 6.44 -8.65
N LEU A 41 10.85 6.30 -8.65
CA LEU A 41 10.00 6.22 -7.46
C LEU A 41 9.35 4.84 -7.28
N ASP A 42 9.77 3.82 -8.04
CA ASP A 42 9.23 2.47 -7.86
C ASP A 42 9.76 1.82 -6.58
N ALA A 43 9.04 0.80 -6.10
CA ALA A 43 9.44 0.05 -4.93
C ALA A 43 10.74 -0.74 -5.21
N ASP A 44 11.67 -0.65 -4.29
CA ASP A 44 12.97 -1.33 -4.30
C ASP A 44 12.98 -2.58 -3.41
N ARG A 45 11.79 -2.99 -2.92
CA ARG A 45 11.62 -4.15 -2.05
C ARG A 45 10.59 -5.12 -2.65
N PRO A 46 10.64 -6.41 -2.25
CA PRO A 46 9.66 -7.41 -2.68
C PRO A 46 8.22 -7.00 -2.36
N PRO A 47 7.20 -7.61 -3.02
CA PRO A 47 5.81 -7.41 -2.66
C PRO A 47 5.55 -7.64 -1.17
N ALA A 48 4.60 -6.90 -0.61
CA ALA A 48 4.26 -6.91 0.81
C ALA A 48 5.39 -6.52 1.77
N HIS A 49 6.42 -5.82 1.27
CA HIS A 49 7.45 -5.17 2.09
C HIS A 49 7.40 -3.66 1.89
N LEU A 50 7.61 -2.91 2.97
CA LEU A 50 7.56 -1.44 2.92
C LEU A 50 8.96 -0.88 2.58
N PRO A 51 9.13 -0.21 1.42
CA PRO A 51 10.35 0.53 1.09
C PRO A 51 10.64 1.65 2.09
N GLU A 52 11.90 2.13 2.15
CA GLU A 52 12.26 3.22 3.05
C GLU A 52 11.54 4.56 2.71
N PHE A 53 10.93 4.66 1.55
CA PHE A 53 10.42 5.94 1.04
C PHE A 53 8.92 5.95 0.70
N SER A 54 8.15 4.95 0.93
CA SER A 54 6.69 4.98 0.72
C SER A 54 6.07 3.58 0.68
N HIS A 55 4.82 3.53 0.19
CA HIS A 55 4.12 2.29 -0.07
C HIS A 55 4.81 1.45 -1.12
N GLY A 56 5.10 0.21 -0.77
CA GLY A 56 5.56 -0.82 -1.68
C GLY A 56 4.42 -1.39 -2.54
N ARG A 57 4.69 -2.53 -3.14
CA ARG A 57 3.68 -3.36 -3.80
C ARG A 57 2.99 -4.20 -2.73
N SER A 58 1.67 -4.27 -2.76
CA SER A 58 0.88 -5.04 -1.79
C SER A 58 1.01 -6.56 -2.01
N VAL A 59 0.41 -7.33 -1.12
CA VAL A 59 0.32 -8.81 -1.24
C VAL A 59 -0.29 -9.27 -2.57
N SER A 60 -1.13 -8.46 -3.21
CA SER A 60 -1.69 -8.77 -4.54
C SER A 60 -0.67 -8.80 -5.68
N PHE A 61 0.58 -8.42 -5.41
CA PHE A 61 1.72 -8.55 -6.31
C PHE A 61 2.56 -9.81 -6.03
N LEU A 62 2.10 -10.72 -5.20
CA LEU A 62 2.67 -12.07 -5.10
C LEU A 62 2.03 -12.96 -6.19
N PRO A 63 2.82 -13.75 -6.93
CA PRO A 63 2.26 -14.63 -7.95
C PRO A 63 1.46 -15.77 -7.32
N ALA A 64 0.41 -16.24 -8.02
CA ALA A 64 -0.40 -17.38 -7.61
C ALA A 64 0.36 -18.71 -7.86
N SER A 65 1.54 -18.83 -7.29
CA SER A 65 2.49 -19.93 -7.50
C SER A 65 2.31 -21.10 -6.54
N HIS A 66 1.28 -21.07 -5.70
CA HIS A 66 1.05 -22.04 -4.61
C HIS A 66 2.20 -22.12 -3.58
N LYS A 67 3.05 -21.08 -3.51
CA LYS A 67 4.15 -20.99 -2.56
C LYS A 67 3.77 -20.15 -1.35
N THR A 68 4.56 -20.26 -0.30
CA THR A 68 4.51 -19.42 0.89
C THR A 68 5.64 -18.40 0.85
N TYR A 69 5.28 -17.10 0.94
CA TYR A 69 6.22 -16.00 0.88
C TYR A 69 6.36 -15.31 2.24
N PRO A 70 7.59 -15.00 2.71
CA PRO A 70 7.79 -14.12 3.84
C PRO A 70 7.39 -12.69 3.47
N VAL A 71 6.71 -11.99 4.38
CA VAL A 71 6.18 -10.64 4.15
C VAL A 71 6.31 -9.78 5.41
N GLU A 72 6.17 -8.44 5.26
CA GLU A 72 6.03 -7.50 6.37
C GLU A 72 4.58 -7.06 6.56
N GLN A 73 3.73 -7.19 5.54
CA GLN A 73 2.36 -6.71 5.53
C GLN A 73 1.39 -7.82 5.14
N LEU A 74 0.26 -7.90 5.85
CA LEU A 74 -0.87 -8.77 5.52
C LEU A 74 -2.12 -7.93 5.31
N MET A 75 -3.12 -8.50 4.64
CA MET A 75 -4.46 -7.89 4.51
C MET A 75 -5.32 -8.29 5.71
N GLY A 76 -5.95 -7.32 6.37
CA GLY A 76 -6.75 -7.53 7.58
C GLY A 76 -7.91 -8.51 7.40
N GLY A 77 -8.59 -8.46 6.24
CA GLY A 77 -9.78 -9.29 5.98
C GLY A 77 -9.50 -10.80 5.82
N VAL A 78 -8.25 -11.21 5.64
CA VAL A 78 -7.86 -12.61 5.30
C VAL A 78 -6.62 -13.07 6.06
N SER A 79 -6.36 -12.52 7.23
CA SER A 79 -5.22 -12.89 8.06
C SER A 79 -5.64 -13.62 9.32
N SER A 80 -4.78 -14.51 9.80
CA SER A 80 -4.94 -15.23 11.08
C SER A 80 -3.70 -15.05 11.94
N PHE A 81 -3.92 -14.92 13.24
CA PHE A 81 -2.87 -14.75 14.23
C PHE A 81 -3.10 -15.68 15.42
N LYS A 82 -2.03 -16.09 16.08
CA LYS A 82 -2.14 -16.79 17.37
C LYS A 82 -2.82 -15.87 18.40
N THR A 83 -3.75 -16.40 19.16
CA THR A 83 -4.51 -15.63 20.16
C THR A 83 -3.61 -14.92 21.16
N GLU A 84 -2.49 -15.54 21.56
CA GLU A 84 -1.52 -14.95 22.49
C GLU A 84 -0.87 -13.69 21.90
N ILE A 85 -0.65 -13.66 20.57
CA ILE A 85 -0.11 -12.49 19.88
C ILE A 85 -1.12 -11.35 19.90
N LEU A 86 -2.40 -11.64 19.59
CA LEU A 86 -3.47 -10.64 19.63
C LEU A 86 -3.66 -10.05 21.04
N LYS A 87 -3.58 -10.88 22.08
CA LYS A 87 -3.68 -10.43 23.48
C LYS A 87 -2.48 -9.57 23.90
N LYS A 88 -1.28 -9.93 23.45
CA LYS A 88 -0.05 -9.24 23.85
C LYS A 88 0.20 -7.94 23.08
N TYR A 89 -0.21 -7.90 21.82
CA TYR A 89 0.00 -6.77 20.91
C TYR A 89 -1.33 -6.31 20.34
N PRO A 90 -2.06 -5.39 20.98
CA PRO A 90 -3.34 -4.92 20.49
C PRO A 90 -3.18 -4.06 19.25
N PHE A 91 -4.28 -3.89 18.50
CA PHE A 91 -4.38 -2.88 17.44
C PHE A 91 -4.20 -1.48 18.04
N SER A 92 -3.67 -0.56 17.23
CA SER A 92 -3.48 0.82 17.66
C SER A 92 -4.81 1.58 17.66
N GLU A 93 -5.12 2.28 18.76
CA GLU A 93 -6.29 3.16 18.88
C GLU A 93 -6.25 4.35 17.88
N TYR A 94 -5.08 4.65 17.32
CA TYR A 94 -4.92 5.67 16.26
C TYR A 94 -5.85 5.45 15.05
N PHE A 95 -6.22 4.18 14.78
CA PHE A 95 -7.04 3.78 13.64
C PHE A 95 -8.52 3.61 13.98
N GLU A 96 -9.01 4.16 15.08
CA GLU A 96 -10.44 4.11 15.40
C GLU A 96 -11.32 4.64 14.27
N GLY A 97 -12.48 4.03 14.07
CA GLY A 97 -13.43 4.36 13.01
C GLY A 97 -13.20 3.54 11.75
N TYR A 98 -12.90 4.16 10.61
CA TYR A 98 -12.74 3.45 9.32
C TYR A 98 -11.49 2.56 9.23
N GLY A 99 -10.48 2.81 10.03
CA GLY A 99 -9.32 1.92 10.17
C GLY A 99 -8.38 1.83 8.96
N LEU A 100 -8.40 2.78 8.03
CA LEU A 100 -7.52 2.71 6.85
C LEU A 100 -6.04 2.54 7.25
N TYR A 101 -5.39 1.45 6.81
CA TYR A 101 -4.03 1.01 7.15
C TYR A 101 -3.84 0.45 8.58
N GLU A 102 -4.89 0.11 9.30
CA GLU A 102 -4.78 -0.54 10.61
C GLU A 102 -4.06 -1.89 10.52
N ASP A 103 -4.37 -2.67 9.49
CA ASP A 103 -3.75 -3.96 9.17
C ASP A 103 -2.26 -3.79 8.83
N THR A 104 -1.93 -2.76 8.08
CA THR A 104 -0.55 -2.42 7.73
C THR A 104 0.25 -2.04 8.98
N ASP A 105 -0.29 -1.16 9.85
CA ASP A 105 0.34 -0.81 11.14
C ASP A 105 0.60 -2.06 11.97
N TYR A 106 -0.46 -2.84 12.18
CA TYR A 106 -0.41 -4.01 13.03
C TYR A 106 0.65 -5.02 12.56
N THR A 107 0.62 -5.35 11.28
CA THR A 107 1.55 -6.33 10.72
C THR A 107 2.99 -5.82 10.64
N LEU A 108 3.23 -4.53 10.38
CA LEU A 108 4.57 -3.94 10.44
C LEU A 108 5.16 -4.00 11.86
N ARG A 109 4.36 -3.76 12.90
CA ARG A 109 4.80 -3.93 14.29
C ARG A 109 5.12 -5.40 14.59
N LEU A 110 4.28 -6.33 14.16
CA LEU A 110 4.54 -7.77 14.34
C LEU A 110 5.74 -8.26 13.54
N SER A 111 5.99 -7.74 12.34
CA SER A 111 7.14 -8.13 11.52
C SER A 111 8.48 -7.79 12.16
N SER A 112 8.51 -6.89 13.14
CA SER A 112 9.72 -6.56 13.91
C SER A 112 10.04 -7.59 15.01
N ILE A 113 9.09 -8.42 15.39
CA ILE A 113 9.22 -9.40 16.48
C ILE A 113 9.09 -10.85 16.00
N GLY A 114 8.63 -11.07 14.78
CA GLY A 114 8.46 -12.41 14.21
C GLY A 114 8.25 -12.38 12.71
N LYS A 115 8.30 -13.56 12.09
CA LYS A 115 8.09 -13.71 10.65
C LYS A 115 6.60 -13.81 10.33
N LEU A 116 6.16 -13.09 9.31
CA LEU A 116 4.83 -13.19 8.73
C LEU A 116 4.92 -13.85 7.36
N TYR A 117 3.87 -14.56 6.96
CA TYR A 117 3.85 -15.31 5.72
C TYR A 117 2.51 -15.15 4.99
N VAL A 118 2.56 -15.14 3.67
CA VAL A 118 1.39 -15.30 2.79
C VAL A 118 1.52 -16.61 2.04
N ASN A 119 0.52 -17.47 2.16
CA ASN A 119 0.40 -18.68 1.35
C ASN A 119 -0.50 -18.40 0.15
N THR A 120 0.07 -18.40 -1.05
CA THR A 120 -0.67 -18.09 -2.29
C THR A 120 -1.54 -19.24 -2.80
N ALA A 121 -1.50 -20.42 -2.16
CA ALA A 121 -2.47 -21.48 -2.40
C ALA A 121 -3.80 -21.25 -1.65
N ALA A 122 -3.77 -20.48 -0.55
CA ALA A 122 -4.96 -20.13 0.21
C ALA A 122 -5.65 -18.92 -0.45
N GLN A 123 -6.77 -19.17 -1.11
CA GLN A 123 -7.55 -18.14 -1.81
C GLN A 123 -8.93 -18.00 -1.20
N CYS A 124 -9.45 -16.79 -1.15
CA CYS A 124 -10.82 -16.52 -0.76
C CYS A 124 -11.41 -15.39 -1.61
N GLU A 125 -12.72 -15.40 -1.79
CA GLU A 125 -13.42 -14.30 -2.41
C GLU A 125 -13.56 -13.12 -1.43
N HIS A 126 -13.35 -11.92 -1.93
CA HIS A 126 -13.47 -10.70 -1.14
C HIS A 126 -14.58 -9.79 -1.70
N HIS A 127 -15.70 -9.77 -1.01
CA HIS A 127 -16.85 -8.94 -1.37
C HIS A 127 -16.83 -7.61 -0.61
N HIS A 128 -16.68 -6.51 -1.34
CA HIS A 128 -16.69 -5.17 -0.75
C HIS A 128 -18.12 -4.69 -0.48
N ASN A 129 -18.44 -4.38 0.77
CA ASN A 129 -19.64 -3.64 1.10
C ASN A 129 -19.42 -2.13 0.86
N ALA A 130 -20.39 -1.47 0.23
CA ALA A 130 -20.35 -0.03 -0.02
C ALA A 130 -20.62 0.82 1.24
N SER A 131 -21.23 0.24 2.29
CA SER A 131 -21.53 0.92 3.55
C SER A 131 -20.29 1.10 4.42
N GLY A 132 -20.31 2.11 5.29
CA GLY A 132 -19.25 2.34 6.30
C GLY A 132 -18.04 3.13 5.80
N ARG A 133 -17.95 3.48 4.51
CA ARG A 133 -16.85 4.31 4.01
C ARG A 133 -17.02 5.77 4.42
N PRO A 134 -15.94 6.46 4.88
CA PRO A 134 -15.99 7.87 5.17
C PRO A 134 -16.27 8.67 3.89
N ASN A 135 -16.69 9.94 4.05
CA ASN A 135 -16.76 10.81 2.88
C ASN A 135 -15.37 10.94 2.22
N GLN A 136 -15.35 11.26 0.92
CA GLN A 136 -14.12 11.22 0.13
C GLN A 136 -13.05 12.20 0.62
N PHE A 137 -13.46 13.35 1.19
CA PHE A 137 -12.51 14.30 1.77
C PHE A 137 -11.75 13.70 2.97
N ASN A 138 -12.48 13.09 3.90
CA ASN A 138 -11.88 12.43 5.06
C ASN A 138 -11.06 11.22 4.63
N TYR A 139 -11.53 10.44 3.65
CA TYR A 139 -10.76 9.35 3.08
C TYR A 139 -9.41 9.84 2.51
N GLY A 140 -9.42 10.93 1.73
CA GLY A 140 -8.19 11.55 1.21
C GLY A 140 -7.23 11.99 2.32
N LYS A 141 -7.77 12.56 3.41
CA LYS A 141 -6.95 12.91 4.59
C LYS A 141 -6.32 11.67 5.23
N MET A 142 -7.09 10.59 5.39
CA MET A 142 -6.60 9.33 5.96
C MET A 142 -5.50 8.71 5.11
N VAL A 143 -5.64 8.69 3.78
CA VAL A 143 -4.61 8.16 2.87
C VAL A 143 -3.24 8.78 3.14
N VAL A 144 -3.18 10.09 3.40
CA VAL A 144 -1.91 10.79 3.62
C VAL A 144 -1.45 10.68 5.07
N LYS A 145 -2.33 10.94 6.06
CA LYS A 145 -1.97 10.93 7.49
C LYS A 145 -1.62 9.53 7.98
N ASN A 146 -2.49 8.55 7.69
CA ASN A 146 -2.26 7.17 8.11
C ASN A 146 -1.08 6.55 7.32
N GLY A 147 -0.95 6.91 6.02
CA GLY A 147 0.22 6.54 5.23
C GLY A 147 1.53 7.08 5.81
N TRP A 148 1.53 8.33 6.32
CA TRP A 148 2.66 8.86 7.07
C TRP A 148 2.93 8.08 8.35
N TYR A 149 1.89 7.81 9.13
CA TYR A 149 1.99 7.11 10.40
C TYR A 149 2.62 5.72 10.22
N VAL A 150 2.06 4.87 9.37
CA VAL A 150 2.59 3.51 9.13
C VAL A 150 3.99 3.51 8.54
N TRP A 151 4.31 4.48 7.69
CA TRP A 151 5.66 4.66 7.19
C TRP A 151 6.63 4.93 8.33
N ARG A 152 6.26 5.76 9.33
CA ARG A 152 7.10 6.10 10.49
C ARG A 152 7.18 4.95 11.51
N VAL A 153 6.17 4.11 11.59
CA VAL A 153 6.23 2.87 12.38
C VAL A 153 7.34 1.96 11.87
N ARG A 154 7.44 1.76 10.56
CA ARG A 154 8.48 0.90 9.96
C ARG A 154 9.84 1.60 9.88
N TRP A 155 9.86 2.88 9.57
CA TRP A 155 11.04 3.71 9.37
C TRP A 155 11.04 4.93 10.28
N PRO A 156 11.36 4.78 11.58
CA PRO A 156 11.33 5.90 12.53
C PRO A 156 12.29 7.04 12.18
N LYS A 157 13.42 6.73 11.55
CA LYS A 157 14.46 7.69 11.16
C LYS A 157 14.86 7.52 9.69
N PRO A 158 13.95 7.81 8.72
CA PRO A 158 14.27 7.64 7.30
C PRO A 158 15.31 8.66 6.86
N SER A 159 16.09 8.30 5.84
CA SER A 159 17.06 9.18 5.19
C SER A 159 16.40 10.43 4.60
N LEU A 160 17.17 11.49 4.33
CA LEU A 160 16.65 12.70 3.68
C LEU A 160 16.08 12.36 2.29
N ASN A 161 16.79 11.53 1.52
CA ASN A 161 16.34 11.08 0.22
C ASN A 161 14.99 10.32 0.30
N ALA A 162 14.83 9.43 1.29
CA ALA A 162 13.57 8.74 1.53
C ALA A 162 12.43 9.71 1.87
N LYS A 163 12.69 10.75 2.66
CA LYS A 163 11.70 11.80 2.96
C LYS A 163 11.28 12.55 1.70
N LEU A 164 12.23 12.97 0.87
CA LEU A 164 11.93 13.66 -0.39
C LEU A 164 11.12 12.77 -1.34
N LYS A 165 11.52 11.51 -1.51
CA LYS A 165 10.78 10.53 -2.31
C LYS A 165 9.38 10.28 -1.76
N TRP A 166 9.20 10.22 -0.44
CA TRP A 166 7.88 10.06 0.19
C TRP A 166 6.95 11.22 -0.22
N HIS A 167 7.40 12.46 -0.07
CA HIS A 167 6.61 13.63 -0.49
C HIS A 167 6.33 13.62 -2.00
N ALA A 168 7.32 13.27 -2.82
CA ALA A 168 7.14 13.17 -4.26
C ALA A 168 6.06 12.14 -4.64
N ILE A 169 6.03 10.97 -3.98
CA ILE A 169 5.02 9.93 -4.22
C ILE A 169 3.63 10.40 -3.77
N VAL A 170 3.51 11.03 -2.61
CA VAL A 170 2.22 11.57 -2.15
C VAL A 170 1.65 12.57 -3.16
N TRP A 171 2.48 13.48 -3.67
CA TRP A 171 2.06 14.43 -4.70
C TRP A 171 1.75 13.75 -6.02
N LEU A 172 2.60 12.83 -6.50
CA LEU A 172 2.35 12.08 -7.72
C LEU A 172 0.99 11.34 -7.67
N LEU A 173 0.72 10.62 -6.59
CA LEU A 173 -0.54 9.88 -6.43
C LEU A 173 -1.74 10.80 -6.26
N THR A 174 -1.55 11.98 -5.67
CA THR A 174 -2.60 13.01 -5.56
C THR A 174 -2.91 13.61 -6.94
N LEU A 175 -1.90 13.91 -7.75
CA LEU A 175 -2.08 14.40 -9.11
C LEU A 175 -2.75 13.36 -10.01
N ILE A 176 -2.33 12.08 -9.93
CA ILE A 176 -3.01 10.99 -10.64
C ILE A 176 -4.48 10.89 -10.23
N ARG A 177 -4.80 11.05 -8.92
CA ARG A 177 -6.19 11.06 -8.48
C ARG A 177 -6.95 12.27 -8.99
N LEU A 178 -6.29 13.42 -9.06
CA LEU A 178 -6.88 14.66 -9.58
C LEU A 178 -7.22 14.56 -11.07
N THR A 179 -6.39 13.89 -11.89
CA THR A 179 -6.71 13.68 -13.32
C THR A 179 -8.00 12.90 -13.52
N ASN A 180 -8.41 12.07 -12.56
CA ASN A 180 -9.68 11.34 -12.61
C ASN A 180 -10.92 12.26 -12.59
N VAL A 181 -10.76 13.54 -12.24
CA VAL A 181 -11.82 14.56 -12.37
C VAL A 181 -12.26 14.70 -13.82
N PHE A 182 -11.34 14.51 -14.77
CA PHE A 182 -11.59 14.67 -16.21
C PHE A 182 -11.73 13.33 -16.94
N THR A 183 -11.30 12.22 -16.34
CA THR A 183 -11.18 10.93 -17.03
C THR A 183 -12.18 9.87 -16.53
N THR A 184 -12.95 10.17 -15.49
CA THR A 184 -13.92 9.21 -14.92
C THR A 184 -15.29 9.86 -14.64
N ASN A 185 -16.32 9.03 -14.52
CA ASN A 185 -17.67 9.49 -14.15
C ASN A 185 -17.81 9.89 -12.67
N GLU A 186 -16.73 9.74 -11.86
CA GLU A 186 -16.73 10.05 -10.43
C GLU A 186 -15.96 11.35 -10.12
N SER A 187 -16.05 12.35 -10.99
CA SER A 187 -15.32 13.63 -10.91
C SER A 187 -15.39 14.29 -9.53
N LYS A 188 -16.59 14.39 -8.95
CA LYS A 188 -16.78 14.99 -7.61
C LYS A 188 -16.03 14.22 -6.52
N LYS A 189 -16.07 12.90 -6.55
CA LYS A 189 -15.34 12.05 -5.60
C LYS A 189 -13.83 12.21 -5.76
N ALA A 190 -13.34 12.22 -6.99
CA ALA A 190 -11.92 12.40 -7.29
C ALA A 190 -11.40 13.75 -6.81
N LEU A 191 -12.14 14.84 -7.09
CA LEU A 191 -11.79 16.19 -6.63
C LEU A 191 -11.77 16.26 -5.09
N THR A 192 -12.86 15.82 -4.45
CA THR A 192 -13.00 15.90 -3.00
C THR A 192 -11.93 15.11 -2.27
N GLU A 193 -11.59 13.90 -2.75
CA GLU A 193 -10.50 13.09 -2.21
C GLU A 193 -9.14 13.77 -2.39
N SER A 194 -8.88 14.35 -3.57
CA SER A 194 -7.62 15.05 -3.85
C SER A 194 -7.44 16.27 -2.94
N LEU A 195 -8.51 17.03 -2.72
CA LEU A 195 -8.50 18.16 -1.74
C LEU A 195 -8.19 17.66 -0.33
N GLY A 196 -8.79 16.55 0.10
CA GLY A 196 -8.48 15.93 1.39
C GLY A 196 -7.00 15.56 1.53
N ARG A 197 -6.40 14.98 0.49
CA ARG A 197 -4.96 14.64 0.45
C ARG A 197 -4.08 15.88 0.55
N ILE A 198 -4.38 16.95 -0.18
CA ILE A 198 -3.64 18.22 -0.15
C ILE A 198 -3.69 18.84 1.25
N VAL A 199 -4.88 18.94 1.83
CA VAL A 199 -5.06 19.49 3.19
C VAL A 199 -4.28 18.66 4.22
N ALA A 200 -4.34 17.35 4.14
CA ALA A 200 -3.59 16.46 5.04
C ALA A 200 -2.08 16.63 4.89
N TRP A 201 -1.59 16.76 3.66
CA TRP A 201 -0.17 17.01 3.39
C TRP A 201 0.31 18.34 4.02
N TRP A 202 -0.47 19.42 3.87
CA TRP A 202 -0.18 20.68 4.53
C TRP A 202 -0.18 20.55 6.06
N GLN A 203 -1.16 19.87 6.63
CA GLN A 203 -1.22 19.63 8.08
C GLN A 203 0.00 18.87 8.61
N LEU A 204 0.55 17.91 7.85
CA LEU A 204 1.75 17.16 8.22
C LEU A 204 3.02 18.02 8.32
N LEU A 205 3.05 19.21 7.70
CA LEU A 205 4.19 20.14 7.85
C LEU A 205 4.25 20.72 9.26
N PHE A 206 3.10 20.87 9.93
CA PHE A 206 2.98 21.51 11.25
C PHE A 206 2.70 20.51 12.37
N VAL A 207 1.83 19.52 12.11
CA VAL A 207 1.38 18.53 13.10
C VAL A 207 1.54 17.14 12.52
N LYS A 208 2.41 16.37 13.14
CA LYS A 208 2.63 14.96 12.75
C LYS A 208 1.77 14.03 13.59
N PRO A 209 1.18 12.98 13.01
CA PRO A 209 0.51 11.92 13.76
C PRO A 209 1.48 11.29 14.77
N LYS A 210 0.98 11.04 15.97
CA LYS A 210 1.73 10.40 17.07
C LYS A 210 1.21 9.00 17.29
#